data_563f0d2f541f387cfb2e6e9b2e8b6c2b
#
_entry.id   563f0d2f541f387cfb2e6e9b2e8b6c2b
#
_cell.length_a   1.000
_cell.length_b   1.000
_cell.length_c   1.000
_cell.angle_alpha   90.00
_cell.angle_beta   90.00
_cell.angle_gamma   90.00
#
_symmetry.space_group_name_H-M   'P 1'
#
loop_
_entity.id
_entity.type
_entity.pdbx_description
1 polymer ?
#
loop_
_entity_poly.entity_id
_entity_poly.type
_entity_poly.pdbx_seq_one_letter_code
_entity_poly.pdbx_strand_id
1 'polypeptide(L)'
;AFRVARREFNRRRGSRALVRTVRESKDPALLVVLFEDSVAVLGLAVAAVGLVLAEWTGAHQWDAAASMVIGVLLAATALVLAVETKGLLVGESAGREVRSAIRAAAMSVAGVETVDRLLTMHLGPDEILVNLDLVVDPDLSEGEGEEIVRRVELEIRRLVPEATRVFIELGREG
;
A
#
# COMPACT_ATOMS: atom_id res chain seq x y z
N ALA A 1 -2.75 -38.53 -9.62
CA ALA A 1 -3.32 -37.18 -9.59
C ALA A 1 -3.87 -36.82 -8.18
N PHE A 2 -4.80 -37.57 -7.59
CA PHE A 2 -5.43 -37.25 -6.29
C PHE A 2 -4.46 -37.17 -5.09
N ARG A 3 -3.41 -37.99 -5.05
CA ARG A 3 -2.37 -37.95 -3.98
C ARG A 3 -1.50 -36.70 -4.04
N VAL A 4 -1.27 -36.16 -5.22
CA VAL A 4 -0.50 -34.91 -5.44
C VAL A 4 -1.35 -33.71 -5.01
N ALA A 5 -2.62 -33.67 -5.44
CA ALA A 5 -3.55 -32.61 -5.05
C ALA A 5 -3.78 -32.55 -3.52
N ARG A 6 -3.88 -33.71 -2.85
CA ARG A 6 -4.02 -33.77 -1.39
C ARG A 6 -2.74 -33.34 -0.65
N ARG A 7 -1.56 -33.57 -1.23
CA ARG A 7 -0.27 -33.12 -0.68
C ARG A 7 -0.12 -31.60 -0.82
N GLU A 8 -0.56 -31.06 -1.93
CA GLU A 8 -0.58 -29.63 -2.19
C GLU A 8 -1.61 -28.91 -1.31
N PHE A 9 -2.81 -29.48 -1.13
CA PHE A 9 -3.82 -28.96 -0.21
C PHE A 9 -3.38 -28.96 1.25
N ASN A 10 -2.64 -29.99 1.70
CA ASN A 10 -2.07 -30.02 3.06
C ASN A 10 -0.89 -29.05 3.24
N ARG A 11 -0.12 -28.76 2.18
CA ARG A 11 0.92 -27.76 2.18
C ARG A 11 0.35 -26.35 2.31
N ARG A 12 -0.85 -26.13 1.75
CA ARG A 12 -1.63 -24.88 1.85
C ARG A 12 -2.33 -24.67 3.21
N ARG A 13 -2.34 -25.65 4.11
CA ARG A 13 -2.77 -25.45 5.50
C ARG A 13 -1.85 -24.48 6.27
N GLY A 14 -0.64 -24.22 5.74
CA GLY A 14 0.21 -23.09 6.15
C GLY A 14 -0.30 -21.71 5.75
N SER A 15 -1.25 -21.62 4.81
CA SER A 15 -1.81 -20.37 4.30
C SER A 15 -2.54 -19.53 5.36
N ARG A 16 -3.06 -20.13 6.45
CA ARG A 16 -3.62 -19.35 7.55
C ARG A 16 -2.54 -18.60 8.35
N ALA A 17 -1.33 -19.16 8.41
CA ALA A 17 -0.18 -18.46 8.99
C ALA A 17 0.32 -17.38 8.03
N LEU A 18 0.34 -17.63 6.70
CA LEU A 18 0.71 -16.65 5.68
C LEU A 18 -0.25 -15.44 5.65
N VAL A 19 -1.57 -15.67 5.66
CA VAL A 19 -2.57 -14.59 5.71
C VAL A 19 -2.41 -13.73 6.97
N ARG A 20 -2.09 -14.36 8.10
CA ARG A 20 -1.83 -13.66 9.36
C ARG A 20 -0.52 -12.86 9.28
N THR A 21 0.55 -13.47 8.77
CA THR A 21 1.86 -12.81 8.59
C THR A 21 1.79 -11.66 7.58
N VAL A 22 1.06 -11.83 6.46
CA VAL A 22 0.83 -10.80 5.45
C VAL A 22 0.02 -9.62 6.02
N ARG A 23 -0.98 -9.93 6.87
CA ARG A 23 -1.77 -8.90 7.54
C ARG A 23 -0.98 -8.15 8.63
N GLU A 24 0.02 -8.80 9.20
CA GLU A 24 0.93 -8.22 10.20
C GLU A 24 2.11 -7.47 9.53
N SER A 25 2.56 -7.89 8.34
CA SER A 25 3.70 -7.28 7.63
C SER A 25 3.39 -5.97 6.90
N LYS A 26 2.10 -5.61 6.73
CA LYS A 26 1.66 -4.40 5.98
C LYS A 26 2.28 -4.28 4.57
N ASP A 27 2.75 -5.38 3.97
CA ASP A 27 3.37 -5.38 2.64
C ASP A 27 2.27 -5.46 1.55
N PRO A 28 2.02 -4.37 0.80
CA PRO A 28 0.98 -4.33 -0.22
C PRO A 28 1.24 -5.34 -1.34
N ALA A 29 2.50 -5.61 -1.69
CA ALA A 29 2.86 -6.52 -2.76
C ALA A 29 2.46 -7.96 -2.43
N LEU A 30 2.64 -8.41 -1.18
CA LEU A 30 2.20 -9.73 -0.73
C LEU A 30 0.68 -9.88 -0.76
N LEU A 31 -0.08 -8.80 -0.46
CA LEU A 31 -1.53 -8.81 -0.56
C LEU A 31 -2.00 -8.97 -2.01
N VAL A 32 -1.37 -8.25 -2.94
CA VAL A 32 -1.67 -8.34 -4.38
C VAL A 32 -1.44 -9.77 -4.89
N VAL A 33 -0.28 -10.36 -4.61
CA VAL A 33 0.06 -11.74 -5.02
C VAL A 33 -0.92 -12.75 -4.42
N LEU A 34 -1.26 -12.63 -3.14
CA LEU A 34 -2.21 -13.54 -2.50
C LEU A 34 -3.61 -13.41 -3.10
N PHE A 35 -4.02 -12.20 -3.43
CA PHE A 35 -5.31 -11.94 -4.10
C PHE A 35 -5.33 -12.56 -5.50
N GLU A 36 -4.29 -12.35 -6.30
CA GLU A 36 -4.13 -12.91 -7.64
C GLU A 36 -4.15 -14.44 -7.63
N ASP A 37 -3.39 -15.07 -6.74
CA ASP A 37 -3.38 -16.53 -6.56
C ASP A 37 -4.75 -17.07 -6.13
N SER A 38 -5.47 -16.34 -5.28
CA SER A 38 -6.83 -16.73 -4.85
C SER A 38 -7.80 -16.71 -6.01
N VAL A 39 -7.73 -15.69 -6.86
CA VAL A 39 -8.56 -15.56 -8.07
C VAL A 39 -8.22 -16.66 -9.07
N ALA A 40 -6.94 -16.99 -9.26
CA ALA A 40 -6.51 -18.09 -10.13
C ALA A 40 -7.07 -19.44 -9.67
N VAL A 41 -7.04 -19.72 -8.36
CA VAL A 41 -7.64 -20.96 -7.80
C VAL A 41 -9.15 -21.00 -7.98
N LEU A 42 -9.85 -19.87 -7.79
CA LEU A 42 -11.29 -19.76 -8.05
C LEU A 42 -11.61 -20.00 -9.54
N GLY A 43 -10.85 -19.39 -10.44
CA GLY A 43 -10.99 -19.60 -11.87
C GLY A 43 -10.83 -21.07 -12.28
N LEU A 44 -9.82 -21.74 -11.72
CA LEU A 44 -9.59 -23.17 -11.93
C LEU A 44 -10.76 -24.03 -11.41
N ALA A 45 -11.33 -23.69 -10.27
CA ALA A 45 -12.51 -24.38 -9.73
C ALA A 45 -13.73 -24.21 -10.63
N VAL A 46 -13.97 -22.99 -11.14
CA VAL A 46 -15.06 -22.71 -12.10
C VAL A 46 -14.86 -23.50 -13.38
N ALA A 47 -13.65 -23.53 -13.93
CA ALA A 47 -13.31 -24.31 -15.12
C ALA A 47 -13.57 -25.82 -14.92
N ALA A 48 -13.14 -26.36 -13.77
CA ALA A 48 -13.36 -27.78 -13.44
C ALA A 48 -14.86 -28.13 -13.35
N VAL A 49 -15.67 -27.26 -12.72
CA VAL A 49 -17.11 -27.43 -12.62
C VAL A 49 -17.77 -27.36 -14.01
N GLY A 50 -17.38 -26.35 -14.82
CA GLY A 50 -17.91 -26.21 -16.19
C GLY A 50 -17.62 -27.42 -17.05
N LEU A 51 -16.41 -27.96 -16.98
CA LEU A 51 -15.99 -29.14 -17.71
C LEU A 51 -16.79 -30.41 -17.29
N VAL A 52 -16.92 -30.61 -15.97
CA VAL A 52 -17.70 -31.77 -15.44
C VAL A 52 -19.18 -31.70 -15.86
N LEU A 53 -19.79 -30.51 -15.80
CA LEU A 53 -21.17 -30.30 -16.22
C LEU A 53 -21.32 -30.50 -17.72
N ALA A 54 -20.40 -30.02 -18.54
CA ALA A 54 -20.41 -30.23 -19.99
C ALA A 54 -20.33 -31.73 -20.34
N GLU A 55 -19.46 -32.49 -19.65
CA GLU A 55 -19.32 -33.93 -19.86
C GLU A 55 -20.57 -34.70 -19.45
N TRP A 56 -21.16 -34.38 -18.28
CA TRP A 56 -22.34 -35.07 -17.77
C TRP A 56 -23.62 -34.79 -18.55
N THR A 57 -23.78 -33.55 -19.02
CA THR A 57 -25.00 -33.14 -19.74
C THR A 57 -24.90 -33.30 -21.26
N GLY A 58 -23.67 -33.48 -21.79
CA GLY A 58 -23.39 -33.45 -23.21
C GLY A 58 -23.55 -32.04 -23.84
N ALA A 59 -23.73 -31.02 -23.03
CA ALA A 59 -24.01 -29.65 -23.45
C ALA A 59 -22.78 -28.74 -23.29
N HIS A 60 -22.15 -28.40 -24.41
CA HIS A 60 -20.96 -27.51 -24.45
C HIS A 60 -21.20 -26.08 -23.93
N GLN A 61 -22.46 -25.72 -23.72
CA GLN A 61 -22.86 -24.42 -23.16
C GLN A 61 -22.27 -24.18 -21.74
N TRP A 62 -22.07 -25.24 -20.96
CA TRP A 62 -21.51 -25.14 -19.61
C TRP A 62 -20.06 -24.73 -19.61
N ASP A 63 -19.27 -25.20 -20.56
CA ASP A 63 -17.88 -24.79 -20.75
C ASP A 63 -17.83 -23.33 -21.21
N ALA A 64 -18.67 -22.92 -22.15
CA ALA A 64 -18.79 -21.54 -22.60
C ALA A 64 -19.19 -20.59 -21.45
N ALA A 65 -20.16 -21.00 -20.60
CA ALA A 65 -20.58 -20.23 -19.45
C ALA A 65 -19.46 -20.09 -18.40
N ALA A 66 -18.72 -21.18 -18.11
CA ALA A 66 -17.58 -21.16 -17.22
C ALA A 66 -16.49 -20.22 -17.73
N SER A 67 -16.18 -20.27 -19.02
CA SER A 67 -15.21 -19.38 -19.67
C SER A 67 -15.63 -17.91 -19.55
N MET A 68 -16.91 -17.59 -19.71
CA MET A 68 -17.43 -16.23 -19.54
C MET A 68 -17.27 -15.74 -18.09
N VAL A 69 -17.62 -16.58 -17.11
CA VAL A 69 -17.45 -16.27 -15.69
C VAL A 69 -15.98 -16.00 -15.35
N ILE A 70 -15.06 -16.83 -15.86
CA ILE A 70 -13.62 -16.64 -15.67
C ILE A 70 -13.16 -15.32 -16.31
N GLY A 71 -13.62 -15.02 -17.52
CA GLY A 71 -13.29 -13.76 -18.19
C GLY A 71 -13.74 -12.53 -17.41
N VAL A 72 -14.95 -12.54 -16.85
CA VAL A 72 -15.46 -11.46 -15.98
C VAL A 72 -14.64 -11.36 -14.69
N LEU A 73 -14.31 -12.50 -14.08
CA LEU A 73 -13.49 -12.55 -12.86
C LEU A 73 -12.11 -11.94 -13.09
N LEU A 74 -11.45 -12.30 -14.19
CA LEU A 74 -10.13 -11.76 -14.55
C LEU A 74 -10.19 -10.25 -14.87
N ALA A 75 -11.22 -9.81 -15.60
CA ALA A 75 -11.40 -8.39 -15.91
C ALA A 75 -11.62 -7.56 -14.64
N ALA A 76 -12.46 -8.06 -13.72
CA ALA A 76 -12.68 -7.40 -12.44
C ALA A 76 -11.39 -7.32 -11.60
N THR A 77 -10.63 -8.41 -11.56
CA THR A 77 -9.33 -8.46 -10.87
C THR A 77 -8.34 -7.46 -11.47
N ALA A 78 -8.23 -7.42 -12.80
CA ALA A 78 -7.35 -6.47 -13.49
C ALA A 78 -7.72 -5.01 -13.19
N LEU A 79 -9.02 -4.69 -13.13
CA LEU A 79 -9.49 -3.35 -12.75
C LEU A 79 -9.11 -2.98 -11.31
N VAL A 80 -9.32 -3.90 -10.36
CA VAL A 80 -8.94 -3.67 -8.96
C VAL A 80 -7.44 -3.42 -8.83
N LEU A 81 -6.62 -4.28 -9.45
CA LEU A 81 -5.16 -4.13 -9.42
C LEU A 81 -4.69 -2.84 -10.12
N ALA A 82 -5.33 -2.46 -11.23
CA ALA A 82 -4.99 -1.22 -11.92
C ALA A 82 -5.30 0.02 -11.08
N VAL A 83 -6.42 0.03 -10.33
CA VAL A 83 -6.77 1.14 -9.43
C VAL A 83 -5.78 1.21 -8.27
N GLU A 84 -5.45 0.06 -7.65
CA GLU A 84 -4.51 0.00 -6.54
C GLU A 84 -3.10 0.45 -6.95
N THR A 85 -2.63 -0.06 -8.11
CA THR A 85 -1.29 0.30 -8.63
C THR A 85 -1.20 1.75 -9.08
N LYS A 86 -2.31 2.33 -9.56
CA LYS A 86 -2.34 3.73 -9.99
C LYS A 86 -1.96 4.69 -8.85
N GLY A 87 -2.41 4.43 -7.62
CA GLY A 87 -2.07 5.25 -6.45
C GLY A 87 -0.56 5.37 -6.23
N LEU A 88 0.17 4.28 -6.43
CA LEU A 88 1.64 4.25 -6.32
C LEU A 88 2.36 4.98 -7.45
N LEU A 89 1.77 5.02 -8.66
CA LEU A 89 2.38 5.64 -9.84
C LEU A 89 2.12 7.15 -9.94
N VAL A 90 1.02 7.64 -9.37
CA VAL A 90 0.61 9.06 -9.49
C VAL A 90 1.14 9.90 -8.32
N GLY A 91 1.85 9.31 -7.37
CA GLY A 91 2.39 10.02 -6.20
C GLY A 91 1.27 10.41 -5.22
N GLU A 92 0.49 9.44 -4.79
CA GLU A 92 -0.59 9.67 -3.83
C GLU A 92 -0.06 10.28 -2.52
N SER A 93 -0.82 11.21 -1.95
CA SER A 93 -0.49 11.82 -0.68
C SER A 93 -0.56 10.78 0.45
N ALA A 94 0.36 10.88 1.42
CA ALA A 94 0.36 10.02 2.60
C ALA A 94 -0.99 10.07 3.35
N GLY A 95 -1.36 8.96 3.97
CA GLY A 95 -2.60 8.83 4.74
C GLY A 95 -2.72 9.88 5.84
N ARG A 96 -3.95 10.13 6.29
CA ARG A 96 -4.20 11.17 7.32
C ARG A 96 -3.43 10.93 8.61
N GLU A 97 -3.29 9.67 9.03
CA GLU A 97 -2.54 9.31 10.25
C GLU A 97 -1.07 9.66 10.12
N VAL A 98 -0.45 9.34 8.98
CA VAL A 98 0.96 9.65 8.70
C VAL A 98 1.18 11.16 8.65
N ARG A 99 0.32 11.90 7.94
CA ARG A 99 0.41 13.37 7.90
C ARG A 99 0.22 14.02 9.27
N SER A 100 -0.69 13.47 10.10
CA SER A 100 -0.88 13.95 11.48
C SER A 100 0.35 13.67 12.33
N ALA A 101 0.97 12.49 12.19
CA ALA A 101 2.22 12.15 12.89
C ALA A 101 3.37 13.08 12.48
N ILE A 102 3.53 13.38 11.20
CA ILE A 102 4.55 14.30 10.69
C ILE A 102 4.33 15.71 11.26
N ARG A 103 3.10 16.21 11.24
CA ARG A 103 2.76 17.53 11.80
C ARG A 103 3.04 17.58 13.31
N ALA A 104 2.66 16.54 14.04
CA ALA A 104 2.92 16.46 15.49
C ALA A 104 4.41 16.40 15.79
N ALA A 105 5.19 15.65 14.99
CA ALA A 105 6.64 15.59 15.10
C ALA A 105 7.27 16.97 14.94
N ALA A 106 6.91 17.70 13.89
CA ALA A 106 7.41 19.05 13.64
C ALA A 106 7.05 20.01 14.78
N MET A 107 5.80 19.99 15.23
CA MET A 107 5.31 20.85 16.31
C MET A 107 5.90 20.51 17.69
N SER A 108 6.49 19.35 17.88
CA SER A 108 7.15 18.97 19.14
C SER A 108 8.52 19.60 19.31
N VAL A 109 9.11 20.16 18.26
CA VAL A 109 10.43 20.75 18.28
C VAL A 109 10.34 22.20 18.75
N ALA A 110 11.10 22.55 19.80
CA ALA A 110 11.16 23.91 20.33
C ALA A 110 11.69 24.88 19.26
N GLY A 111 11.01 26.00 19.09
CA GLY A 111 11.30 27.01 18.06
C GLY A 111 10.42 26.91 16.81
N VAL A 112 9.63 25.85 16.66
CA VAL A 112 8.57 25.77 15.64
C VAL A 112 7.30 26.38 16.20
N GLU A 113 6.79 27.43 15.57
CA GLU A 113 5.54 28.08 15.95
C GLU A 113 4.34 27.38 15.30
N THR A 114 4.44 27.13 13.99
CA THR A 114 3.38 26.42 13.26
C THR A 114 3.92 25.73 12.01
N VAL A 115 3.15 24.75 11.52
CA VAL A 115 3.34 24.12 10.20
C VAL A 115 2.35 24.74 9.24
N ASP A 116 2.80 25.63 8.39
CA ASP A 116 1.95 26.34 7.42
C ASP A 116 1.48 25.37 6.35
N ARG A 117 2.41 24.67 5.67
CA ARG A 117 2.12 23.72 4.63
C ARG A 117 2.79 22.38 4.90
N LEU A 118 2.05 21.31 4.66
CA LEU A 118 2.55 19.94 4.65
C LEU A 118 2.08 19.24 3.38
N LEU A 119 3.02 18.98 2.48
CA LEU A 119 2.81 18.17 1.28
C LEU A 119 3.54 16.85 1.43
N THR A 120 2.90 15.77 1.00
CA THR A 120 3.49 14.43 1.03
C THR A 120 3.19 13.72 -0.28
N MET A 121 4.11 12.87 -0.72
CA MET A 121 3.96 12.08 -1.93
C MET A 121 4.62 10.72 -1.74
N HIS A 122 3.89 9.64 -2.03
CA HIS A 122 4.50 8.32 -2.11
C HIS A 122 5.39 8.23 -3.35
N LEU A 123 6.65 7.85 -3.15
CA LEU A 123 7.62 7.53 -4.21
C LEU A 123 7.71 6.02 -4.44
N GLY A 124 7.23 5.25 -3.48
CA GLY A 124 7.19 3.80 -3.46
C GLY A 124 6.37 3.29 -2.28
N PRO A 125 6.28 1.95 -2.10
CA PRO A 125 5.49 1.35 -1.00
C PRO A 125 5.93 1.82 0.39
N ASP A 126 7.25 1.97 0.59
CA ASP A 126 7.87 2.31 1.87
C ASP A 126 8.69 3.61 1.78
N GLU A 127 8.40 4.44 0.78
CA GLU A 127 9.13 5.69 0.55
C GLU A 127 8.17 6.86 0.39
N ILE A 128 8.23 7.82 1.32
CA ILE A 128 7.44 9.04 1.32
C ILE A 128 8.36 10.24 1.22
N LEU A 129 8.09 11.10 0.24
CA LEU A 129 8.62 12.45 0.18
C LEU A 129 7.74 13.35 1.04
N VAL A 130 8.37 14.15 1.88
CA VAL A 130 7.73 15.14 2.74
C VAL A 130 8.29 16.51 2.41
N ASN A 131 7.41 17.47 2.14
CA ASN A 131 7.75 18.89 2.05
C ASN A 131 6.99 19.66 3.11
N LEU A 132 7.70 20.41 3.93
CA LEU A 132 7.20 21.18 5.07
C LEU A 132 7.59 22.63 4.96
N ASP A 133 6.62 23.52 5.11
CA ASP A 133 6.85 24.94 5.32
C ASP A 133 6.58 25.21 6.81
N LEU A 134 7.61 25.61 7.54
CA LEU A 134 7.56 25.88 8.97
C LEU A 134 7.64 27.39 9.22
N VAL A 135 6.81 27.87 10.11
CA VAL A 135 6.95 29.22 10.67
C VAL A 135 7.75 29.11 11.96
N VAL A 136 8.79 29.93 12.06
CA VAL A 136 9.68 30.02 13.22
C VAL A 136 9.82 31.48 13.63
N ASP A 137 10.29 31.72 14.85
CA ASP A 137 10.53 33.07 15.38
C ASP A 137 11.43 33.87 14.40
N PRO A 138 11.02 35.08 13.97
CA PRO A 138 11.75 35.91 13.03
C PRO A 138 13.11 36.39 13.60
N ASP A 139 13.29 36.41 14.92
CA ASP A 139 14.51 36.86 15.58
C ASP A 139 15.59 35.76 15.66
N LEU A 140 15.33 34.55 15.18
CA LEU A 140 16.31 33.47 15.14
C LEU A 140 17.45 33.77 14.18
N SER A 141 18.67 33.46 14.61
CA SER A 141 19.85 33.46 13.76
C SER A 141 19.79 32.30 12.73
N GLU A 142 20.55 32.40 11.64
CA GLU A 142 20.63 31.33 10.63
C GLU A 142 21.04 29.99 11.28
N GLY A 143 21.99 29.96 12.18
CA GLY A 143 22.46 28.76 12.84
C GLY A 143 21.41 28.12 13.74
N GLU A 144 20.53 28.87 14.38
CA GLU A 144 19.39 28.36 15.15
C GLU A 144 18.31 27.79 14.24
N GLY A 145 18.07 28.43 13.10
CA GLY A 145 17.17 27.92 12.08
C GLY A 145 17.62 26.57 11.50
N GLU A 146 18.89 26.43 11.17
CA GLU A 146 19.48 25.16 10.71
C GLU A 146 19.33 24.04 11.74
N GLU A 147 19.55 24.36 13.02
CA GLU A 147 19.40 23.39 14.12
C GLU A 147 17.95 22.95 14.30
N ILE A 148 16.96 23.84 14.13
CA ILE A 148 15.54 23.51 14.16
C ILE A 148 15.21 22.58 13.01
N VAL A 149 15.63 22.88 11.77
CA VAL A 149 15.43 22.02 10.60
C VAL A 149 15.97 20.61 10.86
N ARG A 150 17.21 20.51 11.36
CA ARG A 150 17.85 19.23 11.67
C ARG A 150 17.08 18.43 12.72
N ARG A 151 16.56 19.08 13.77
CA ARG A 151 15.76 18.41 14.82
C ARG A 151 14.43 17.94 14.30
N VAL A 152 13.74 18.76 13.52
CA VAL A 152 12.48 18.40 12.90
C VAL A 152 12.65 17.19 11.97
N GLU A 153 13.69 17.20 11.13
CA GLU A 153 13.99 16.08 10.25
C GLU A 153 14.23 14.77 11.04
N LEU A 154 15.04 14.83 12.09
CA LEU A 154 15.31 13.67 12.94
C LEU A 154 14.06 13.14 13.62
N GLU A 155 13.20 14.02 14.13
CA GLU A 155 11.96 13.61 14.81
C GLU A 155 10.93 13.04 13.85
N ILE A 156 10.81 13.60 12.65
CA ILE A 156 9.96 13.03 11.58
C ILE A 156 10.45 11.63 11.22
N ARG A 157 11.74 11.45 10.93
CA ARG A 157 12.31 10.13 10.58
C ARG A 157 12.19 9.11 11.71
N ARG A 158 12.20 9.55 12.96
CA ARG A 158 12.02 8.68 14.13
C ARG A 158 10.60 8.16 14.24
N LEU A 159 9.59 8.99 13.98
CA LEU A 159 8.17 8.65 14.12
C LEU A 159 7.58 8.03 12.84
N VAL A 160 8.12 8.40 11.69
CA VAL A 160 7.68 7.95 10.36
C VAL A 160 8.89 7.48 9.57
N PRO A 161 9.35 6.24 9.76
CA PRO A 161 10.55 5.72 9.07
C PRO A 161 10.44 5.72 7.54
N GLU A 162 9.22 5.68 7.01
CA GLU A 162 8.93 5.75 5.57
C GLU A 162 9.17 7.16 4.99
N ALA A 163 9.31 8.21 5.82
CA ALA A 163 9.67 9.56 5.38
C ALA A 163 11.17 9.65 5.04
N THR A 164 11.54 9.08 3.90
CA THR A 164 12.95 8.96 3.47
C THR A 164 13.51 10.25 2.91
N ARG A 165 12.66 11.11 2.34
CA ARG A 165 13.03 12.43 1.80
C ARG A 165 12.20 13.51 2.46
N VAL A 166 12.88 14.31 3.29
CA VAL A 166 12.27 15.41 4.04
C VAL A 166 12.91 16.71 3.58
N PHE A 167 12.09 17.60 3.05
CA PHE A 167 12.46 18.96 2.67
C PHE A 167 11.73 19.92 3.59
N ILE A 168 12.47 20.86 4.18
CA ILE A 168 11.93 21.82 5.14
C ILE A 168 12.32 23.21 4.68
N GLU A 169 11.34 24.05 4.50
CA GLU A 169 11.50 25.47 4.24
C GLU A 169 11.08 26.26 5.47
N LEU A 170 11.91 27.24 5.86
CA LEU A 170 11.61 28.14 6.95
C LEU A 170 10.97 29.40 6.38
N GLY A 171 9.69 29.61 6.69
CA GLY A 171 8.98 30.85 6.46
C GLY A 171 9.10 31.77 7.67
N ARG A 172 9.21 33.06 7.43
CA ARG A 172 9.04 34.12 8.44
C ARG A 172 7.65 34.68 8.24
N GLU A 173 6.88 34.84 9.32
CA GLU A 173 5.65 35.63 9.19
C GLU A 173 6.03 37.03 8.72
N GLY A 174 5.48 37.45 7.57
CA GLY A 174 5.58 38.79 7.04
C GLY A 174 4.38 39.62 7.41
#